data_aa5d5d2afaa7ce23cf58d6d77448608c
#
_entry.id   aa5d5d2afaa7ce23cf58d6d77448608c
#
_cell.length_a   1.000
_cell.length_b   1.000
_cell.length_c   1.000
_cell.angle_alpha   90.00
_cell.angle_beta   90.00
_cell.angle_gamma   90.00
#
_symmetry.space_group_name_H-M   'P 1'
#
loop_
_entity.id
_entity.type
_entity.pdbx_description
1 polymer ?
#
loop_
_entity_poly.entity_id
_entity_poly.type
_entity_poly.pdbx_seq_one_letter_code
_entity_poly.pdbx_strand_id
1 'polypeptide(L)'
;MGTFNKRYDNVANAITTECDIYASNSEQTPYHTIRAAWDTGSTNSVISLEIAHALGLKPIGEATVGGFGGGSTTPTFLVDIGLPTQDVVLELEVIGNDAMEDYDVLIGMDIIGLGDIAITNKDEKTTFAFRIPSTEEISF
;
A
#
# COMPACT_ATOMS: atom_id res chain seq x y z
N MET A 1 -11.40 5.48 11.36
CA MET A 1 -12.53 5.46 10.40
C MET A 1 -12.46 6.66 9.50
N GLY A 2 -12.21 6.44 8.25
CA GLY A 2 -12.07 7.57 7.35
C GLY A 2 -12.40 7.24 5.91
N THR A 3 -12.52 8.29 5.13
CA THR A 3 -12.75 8.22 3.70
C THR A 3 -11.68 9.05 2.99
N PHE A 4 -11.41 8.68 1.75
CA PHE A 4 -10.47 9.42 0.92
C PHE A 4 -10.94 9.35 -0.53
N ASN A 5 -10.82 10.46 -1.23
CA ASN A 5 -11.13 10.56 -2.65
C ASN A 5 -9.99 11.28 -3.36
N LYS A 6 -9.61 10.77 -4.51
CA LYS A 6 -8.63 11.43 -5.37
C LYS A 6 -9.19 11.49 -6.78
N ARG A 7 -9.19 12.69 -7.34
CA ARG A 7 -9.69 12.94 -8.70
C ARG A 7 -8.54 13.28 -9.62
N TYR A 8 -8.58 12.68 -10.80
CA TYR A 8 -7.58 12.89 -11.86
C TYR A 8 -8.21 13.68 -12.98
N ASP A 9 -7.38 14.41 -13.72
CA ASP A 9 -7.86 15.18 -14.88
C ASP A 9 -8.07 14.33 -16.12
N ASN A 10 -7.51 13.12 -16.13
CA ASN A 10 -7.62 12.16 -17.22
C ASN A 10 -7.87 10.77 -16.65
N VAL A 11 -8.00 9.79 -17.55
CA VAL A 11 -8.03 8.37 -17.11
C VAL A 11 -6.65 8.00 -16.59
N ALA A 12 -6.59 7.60 -15.33
CA ALA A 12 -5.33 7.25 -14.66
C ALA A 12 -4.87 5.84 -15.07
N ASN A 13 -3.57 5.70 -15.32
CA ASN A 13 -2.97 4.40 -15.60
C ASN A 13 -2.65 3.63 -14.33
N ALA A 14 -2.49 4.33 -13.23
CA ALA A 14 -2.23 3.75 -11.92
C ALA A 14 -2.82 4.66 -10.85
N ILE A 15 -3.22 4.06 -9.75
CA ILE A 15 -3.73 4.81 -8.59
C ILE A 15 -2.58 4.92 -7.59
N THR A 16 -2.16 6.14 -7.31
CA THR A 16 -1.10 6.43 -6.34
C THR A 16 -1.58 7.44 -5.33
N THR A 17 -1.18 7.28 -4.08
CA THR A 17 -1.51 8.19 -3.00
C THR A 17 -0.30 8.41 -2.09
N GLU A 18 -0.45 9.33 -1.17
CA GLU A 18 0.47 9.45 -0.05
C GLU A 18 0.30 8.28 0.93
N CYS A 19 1.32 8.03 1.70
CA CYS A 19 1.35 6.95 2.68
C CYS A 19 2.50 7.21 3.66
N ASP A 20 2.31 6.87 4.91
CA ASP A 20 3.35 6.94 5.93
C ASP A 20 3.68 5.54 6.44
N ILE A 21 4.97 5.22 6.50
CA ILE A 21 5.43 3.95 7.00
C ILE A 21 6.14 4.18 8.33
N TYR A 22 5.65 3.54 9.38
CA TYR A 22 6.24 3.61 10.72
C TYR A 22 6.89 2.28 11.06
N ALA A 23 8.04 2.33 11.71
CA ALA A 23 8.54 1.14 12.39
C ALA A 23 7.53 0.77 13.48
N SER A 24 7.08 -0.48 13.50
CA SER A 24 6.05 -0.90 14.45
C SER A 24 6.52 -0.73 15.90
N ASN A 25 5.62 -0.26 16.75
CA ASN A 25 5.90 -0.01 18.18
C ASN A 25 7.06 0.96 18.42
N SER A 26 7.24 1.93 17.54
CA SER A 26 8.32 2.91 17.61
C SER A 26 7.77 4.33 17.67
N GLU A 27 8.46 5.20 18.36
CA GLU A 27 8.17 6.63 18.36
C GLU A 27 8.95 7.38 17.27
N GLN A 28 9.67 6.66 16.44
CA GLN A 28 10.43 7.20 15.34
C GLN A 28 9.51 7.91 14.33
N THR A 29 10.01 8.99 13.73
CA THR A 29 9.32 9.67 12.64
C THR A 29 9.08 8.71 11.48
N PRO A 30 7.88 8.70 10.89
CA PRO A 30 7.60 7.81 9.76
C PRO A 30 8.33 8.23 8.49
N TYR A 31 8.45 7.29 7.58
CA TYR A 31 8.86 7.57 6.21
C TYR A 31 7.61 7.96 5.42
N HIS A 32 7.58 9.19 4.93
CA HIS A 32 6.46 9.70 4.12
C HIS A 32 6.76 9.52 2.64
N THR A 33 5.79 9.06 1.88
CA THR A 33 5.89 8.98 0.42
C THR A 33 4.58 9.41 -0.23
N ILE A 34 4.68 9.92 -1.46
CA ILE A 34 3.53 10.18 -2.33
C ILE A 34 3.42 9.12 -3.43
N ARG A 35 4.27 8.10 -3.39
CA ARG A 35 4.40 7.09 -4.43
C ARG A 35 3.95 5.72 -3.92
N ALA A 36 2.81 5.67 -3.24
CA ALA A 36 2.19 4.41 -2.84
C ALA A 36 1.13 4.03 -3.88
N ALA A 37 1.35 2.93 -4.58
CA ALA A 37 0.42 2.44 -5.59
C ALA A 37 -0.56 1.44 -4.97
N TRP A 38 -1.83 1.56 -5.33
CA TRP A 38 -2.86 0.63 -4.89
C TRP A 38 -2.94 -0.51 -5.89
N ASP A 39 -2.68 -1.73 -5.42
CA ASP A 39 -2.49 -2.91 -6.28
C ASP A 39 -3.37 -4.07 -5.82
N THR A 40 -4.51 -4.25 -6.49
CA THR A 40 -5.43 -5.36 -6.18
C THR A 40 -4.86 -6.72 -6.58
N GLY A 41 -3.80 -6.74 -7.37
CA GLY A 41 -3.10 -7.97 -7.75
C GLY A 41 -2.05 -8.43 -6.74
N SER A 42 -1.80 -7.63 -5.70
CA SER A 42 -0.83 -7.98 -4.67
C SER A 42 -1.55 -8.45 -3.41
N THR A 43 -1.28 -9.69 -2.98
CA THR A 43 -1.86 -10.23 -1.75
C THR A 43 -1.38 -9.49 -0.53
N ASN A 44 -0.09 -9.18 -0.50
CA ASN A 44 0.56 -8.47 0.60
C ASN A 44 1.03 -7.10 0.16
N SER A 45 1.03 -6.15 1.07
CA SER A 45 1.66 -4.86 0.81
C SER A 45 3.17 -5.01 0.75
N VAL A 46 3.81 -4.15 -0.02
CA VAL A 46 5.24 -4.20 -0.31
C VAL A 46 5.83 -2.82 -0.05
N ILE A 47 7.00 -2.78 0.58
CA ILE A 47 7.78 -1.55 0.75
C ILE A 47 9.13 -1.70 0.07
N SER A 48 9.71 -0.60 -0.40
CA SER A 48 11.06 -0.62 -0.94
C SER A 48 12.07 -0.93 0.18
N LEU A 49 13.15 -1.62 -0.16
CA LEU A 49 14.22 -1.89 0.80
C LEU A 49 14.89 -0.59 1.27
N GLU A 50 14.83 0.47 0.47
CA GLU A 50 15.30 1.79 0.88
C GLU A 50 14.53 2.31 2.09
N ILE A 51 13.22 2.14 2.11
CA ILE A 51 12.39 2.53 3.27
C ILE A 51 12.78 1.71 4.50
N ALA A 52 12.93 0.40 4.33
CA ALA A 52 13.34 -0.47 5.43
C ALA A 52 14.68 -0.03 6.02
N HIS A 53 15.62 0.32 5.15
CA HIS A 53 16.93 0.84 5.55
C HIS A 53 16.81 2.17 6.29
N ALA A 54 16.03 3.10 5.74
CA ALA A 54 15.85 4.43 6.34
C ALA A 54 15.23 4.35 7.73
N LEU A 55 14.33 3.40 7.95
CA LEU A 55 13.68 3.20 9.25
C LEU A 55 14.45 2.26 10.18
N GLY A 56 15.56 1.68 9.71
CA GLY A 56 16.33 0.73 10.50
C GLY A 56 15.57 -0.55 10.83
N LEU A 57 14.66 -0.98 9.94
CA LEU A 57 13.87 -2.17 10.17
C LEU A 57 14.72 -3.42 10.10
N LYS A 58 14.41 -4.38 10.96
CA LYS A 58 15.03 -5.71 10.93
C LYS A 58 14.03 -6.72 10.36
N PRO A 59 14.49 -7.63 9.49
CA PRO A 59 13.60 -8.66 8.96
C PRO A 59 13.00 -9.52 10.07
N ILE A 60 11.72 -9.85 9.91
CA ILE A 60 11.03 -10.77 10.81
C ILE A 60 10.78 -12.12 10.16
N GLY A 61 11.02 -12.24 8.87
CA GLY A 61 10.82 -13.46 8.10
C GLY A 61 11.26 -13.28 6.67
N GLU A 62 10.90 -14.26 5.85
CA GLU A 62 11.18 -14.28 4.42
C GLU A 62 9.91 -14.63 3.65
N ALA A 63 9.76 -14.06 2.48
CA ALA A 63 8.70 -14.40 1.54
C ALA A 63 9.32 -14.84 0.23
N THR A 64 8.65 -15.76 -0.45
CA THR A 64 9.02 -16.14 -1.82
C THR A 64 8.20 -15.31 -2.78
N VAL A 65 8.87 -14.53 -3.61
CA VAL A 65 8.24 -13.73 -4.65
C VAL A 65 8.80 -14.18 -5.98
N GLY A 66 7.94 -14.20 -6.99
CA GLY A 66 8.37 -14.55 -8.32
C GLY A 66 7.22 -15.04 -9.17
N GLY A 67 7.51 -15.18 -10.43
CA GLY A 67 6.58 -15.68 -11.43
C GLY A 67 6.94 -17.08 -11.88
N PHE A 68 6.65 -17.36 -13.12
CA PHE A 68 6.95 -18.63 -13.76
C PHE A 68 8.46 -18.90 -13.76
N GLY A 69 8.85 -20.11 -13.44
CA GLY A 69 10.24 -20.53 -13.50
C GLY A 69 11.02 -20.37 -12.21
N GLY A 70 10.35 -20.07 -11.09
CA GLY A 70 10.97 -20.00 -9.79
C GLY A 70 10.86 -18.61 -9.19
N GLY A 71 11.04 -18.55 -7.89
CA GLY A 71 10.98 -17.31 -7.13
C GLY A 71 12.31 -17.04 -6.45
N SER A 72 12.45 -15.82 -5.97
CA SER A 72 13.52 -15.44 -5.07
C SER A 72 12.93 -15.19 -3.69
N THR A 73 13.74 -15.34 -2.66
CA THR A 73 13.32 -14.98 -1.31
C THR A 73 13.66 -13.52 -1.06
N THR A 74 12.80 -12.85 -0.30
CA THR A 74 13.00 -11.46 0.08
C THR A 74 12.58 -11.30 1.55
N PRO A 75 13.19 -10.37 2.28
CA PRO A 75 12.84 -10.19 3.69
C PRO A 75 11.44 -9.62 3.87
N THR A 76 10.84 -9.93 5.00
CA THR A 76 9.60 -9.30 5.45
C THR A 76 9.86 -8.47 6.70
N PHE A 77 9.03 -7.45 6.90
CA PHE A 77 9.18 -6.50 7.99
C PHE A 77 7.83 -6.24 8.65
N LEU A 78 7.86 -5.89 9.91
CA LEU A 78 6.66 -5.47 10.64
C LEU A 78 6.61 -3.95 10.69
N VAL A 79 5.54 -3.37 10.18
CA VAL A 79 5.35 -1.92 10.10
C VAL A 79 3.94 -1.52 10.49
N ASP A 80 3.75 -0.24 10.78
CA ASP A 80 2.43 0.38 10.83
C ASP A 80 2.31 1.28 9.61
N ILE A 81 1.15 1.29 8.98
CA ILE A 81 0.96 2.07 7.75
C ILE A 81 -0.15 3.09 7.95
N GLY A 82 0.22 4.37 7.81
CA GLY A 82 -0.72 5.48 7.81
C GLY A 82 -1.28 5.70 6.41
N LEU A 83 -2.60 5.65 6.30
CA LEU A 83 -3.32 5.78 5.04
C LEU A 83 -3.81 7.21 4.83
N PRO A 84 -4.14 7.61 3.59
CA PRO A 84 -4.68 8.96 3.33
C PRO A 84 -6.04 9.21 4.00
N THR A 85 -6.73 8.16 4.45
CA THR A 85 -7.95 8.28 5.26
C THR A 85 -7.68 8.77 6.68
N GLN A 86 -6.43 8.91 7.09
CA GLN A 86 -5.95 9.20 8.44
C GLN A 86 -6.01 7.99 9.39
N ASP A 87 -6.37 6.83 8.88
CA ASP A 87 -6.30 5.59 9.66
C ASP A 87 -4.88 5.02 9.60
N VAL A 88 -4.51 4.30 10.65
CA VAL A 88 -3.22 3.61 10.73
C VAL A 88 -3.49 2.11 10.88
N VAL A 89 -2.93 1.33 9.96
CA VAL A 89 -2.98 -0.14 10.05
C VAL A 89 -1.77 -0.58 10.85
N LEU A 90 -2.02 -1.19 11.99
CA LEU A 90 -0.96 -1.57 12.94
C LEU A 90 -0.44 -2.98 12.69
N GLU A 91 0.85 -3.17 12.95
CA GLU A 91 1.48 -4.49 12.99
C GLU A 91 1.24 -5.30 11.72
N LEU A 92 1.47 -4.68 10.57
CA LEU A 92 1.33 -5.34 9.29
C LEU A 92 2.66 -5.92 8.84
N GLU A 93 2.67 -7.20 8.48
CA GLU A 93 3.84 -7.81 7.87
C GLU A 93 3.86 -7.47 6.39
N VAL A 94 4.90 -6.78 5.95
CA VAL A 94 5.07 -6.35 4.56
C VAL A 94 6.29 -6.99 3.93
N ILE A 95 6.26 -7.12 2.62
CA ILE A 95 7.38 -7.67 1.85
C ILE A 95 8.33 -6.53 1.48
N GLY A 96 9.63 -6.73 1.65
CA GLY A 96 10.63 -5.80 1.16
C GLY A 96 11.05 -6.14 -0.26
N ASN A 97 11.15 -5.14 -1.13
CA ASN A 97 11.53 -5.36 -2.52
C ASN A 97 12.30 -4.14 -3.04
N ASP A 98 13.36 -4.38 -3.80
CA ASP A 98 14.17 -3.32 -4.40
C ASP A 98 13.90 -3.15 -5.90
N ALA A 99 13.01 -3.95 -6.47
CA ALA A 99 12.72 -3.92 -7.91
C ALA A 99 11.62 -2.94 -8.31
N MET A 100 11.11 -2.16 -7.38
CA MET A 100 10.07 -1.16 -7.65
C MET A 100 10.73 0.16 -8.07
N GLU A 101 10.67 0.48 -9.35
CA GLU A 101 11.31 1.69 -9.87
C GLU A 101 10.45 2.94 -9.69
N ASP A 102 9.14 2.80 -9.91
CA ASP A 102 8.22 3.95 -9.93
C ASP A 102 7.50 4.16 -8.60
N TYR A 103 7.54 3.20 -7.70
CA TYR A 103 6.78 3.22 -6.45
C TYR A 103 7.67 2.89 -5.27
N ASP A 104 7.32 3.46 -4.13
CA ASP A 104 7.98 3.17 -2.85
C ASP A 104 7.21 2.14 -2.05
N VAL A 105 5.90 2.06 -2.30
CA VAL A 105 4.98 1.16 -1.58
C VAL A 105 3.96 0.62 -2.57
N LEU A 106 3.62 -0.66 -2.43
CA LEU A 106 2.42 -1.24 -3.04
C LEU A 106 1.45 -1.55 -1.91
N ILE A 107 0.26 -0.96 -2.00
CA ILE A 107 -0.83 -1.22 -1.06
C ILE A 107 -1.63 -2.38 -1.62
N GLY A 108 -1.53 -3.54 -0.98
CA GLY A 108 -2.12 -4.78 -1.44
C GLY A 108 -3.48 -5.08 -0.83
N MET A 109 -3.97 -6.28 -1.10
CA MET A 109 -5.28 -6.72 -0.62
C MET A 109 -5.36 -6.88 0.89
N ASP A 110 -4.22 -7.00 1.57
CA ASP A 110 -4.17 -7.02 3.03
C ASP A 110 -4.69 -5.72 3.65
N ILE A 111 -4.53 -4.59 2.96
CA ILE A 111 -5.10 -3.30 3.36
C ILE A 111 -6.43 -3.04 2.65
N ILE A 112 -6.48 -3.25 1.34
CA ILE A 112 -7.69 -3.01 0.53
C ILE A 112 -8.87 -3.80 1.10
N GLY A 113 -8.62 -5.03 1.54
CA GLY A 113 -9.64 -5.90 2.11
C GLY A 113 -10.22 -5.44 3.45
N LEU A 114 -9.64 -4.40 4.06
CA LEU A 114 -10.16 -3.84 5.30
C LEU A 114 -11.28 -2.82 5.07
N GLY A 115 -11.47 -2.39 3.83
CA GLY A 115 -12.43 -1.35 3.50
C GLY A 115 -13.11 -1.57 2.16
N ASP A 116 -13.62 -0.49 1.60
CA ASP A 116 -14.26 -0.49 0.29
C ASP A 116 -13.49 0.42 -0.66
N ILE A 117 -13.27 -0.05 -1.88
CA ILE A 117 -12.58 0.69 -2.93
C ILE A 117 -13.51 0.86 -4.12
N ALA A 118 -13.47 2.03 -4.75
CA ALA A 118 -14.19 2.28 -5.98
C ALA A 118 -13.34 3.10 -6.92
N ILE A 119 -13.36 2.74 -8.18
CA ILE A 119 -12.68 3.48 -9.25
C ILE A 119 -13.71 3.74 -10.34
N THR A 120 -13.93 5.00 -10.66
CA THR A 120 -14.84 5.41 -11.72
C THR A 120 -14.10 6.29 -12.73
N ASN A 121 -14.59 6.28 -13.98
CA ASN A 121 -13.95 7.03 -15.07
C ASN A 121 -14.96 7.85 -15.85
N LYS A 122 -15.87 8.50 -15.14
CA LYS A 122 -16.91 9.32 -15.77
C LYS A 122 -16.28 10.50 -16.50
N ASP A 123 -16.73 10.74 -17.71
CA ASP A 123 -16.26 11.85 -18.56
C ASP A 123 -14.74 11.80 -18.79
N GLU A 124 -14.19 10.56 -18.88
CA GLU A 124 -12.77 10.33 -19.11
C GLU A 124 -11.88 10.89 -17.99
N LYS A 125 -12.41 10.92 -16.78
CA LYS A 125 -11.69 11.36 -15.58
C LYS A 125 -11.82 10.30 -14.49
N THR A 126 -10.69 9.83 -13.99
CA THR A 126 -10.68 8.84 -12.93
C THR A 126 -10.98 9.48 -11.58
N THR A 127 -11.85 8.85 -10.81
CA THR A 127 -12.00 9.14 -9.39
C THR A 127 -11.70 7.85 -8.63
N PHE A 128 -10.76 7.91 -7.71
CA PHE A 128 -10.45 6.83 -6.78
C PHE A 128 -11.04 7.16 -5.43
N ALA A 129 -11.74 6.21 -4.83
CA ALA A 129 -12.33 6.37 -3.50
C ALA A 129 -12.01 5.15 -2.65
N PHE A 130 -11.68 5.40 -1.39
CA PHE A 130 -11.44 4.35 -0.41
C PHE A 130 -12.03 4.78 0.94
N ARG A 131 -12.62 3.83 1.63
CA ARG A 131 -13.10 4.03 3.00
C ARG A 131 -12.77 2.81 3.84
N ILE A 132 -12.58 3.03 5.11
CA ILE A 132 -12.31 2.01 6.10
C ILE A 132 -13.10 2.33 7.38
N PRO A 133 -13.82 1.39 7.99
CA PRO A 133 -14.02 0.02 7.53
C PRO A 133 -15.00 -0.08 6.36
N SER A 134 -15.17 -1.29 5.84
CA SER A 134 -16.19 -1.58 4.83
C SER A 134 -17.59 -1.31 5.41
N THR A 135 -18.46 -0.68 4.63
CA THR A 135 -19.81 -0.33 5.08
C THR A 135 -20.92 -0.99 4.28
N GLU A 136 -20.70 -1.25 3.00
CA GLU A 136 -21.75 -1.85 2.17
C GLU A 136 -21.15 -2.47 0.91
N GLU A 137 -21.90 -3.42 0.35
CA GLU A 137 -21.58 -3.98 -0.96
C GLU A 137 -21.93 -2.96 -2.04
N ILE A 138 -21.01 -2.74 -2.96
CA ILE A 138 -21.23 -1.86 -4.11
C ILE A 138 -21.47 -2.76 -5.32
N SER A 139 -22.64 -2.63 -5.94
CA SER A 139 -22.95 -3.38 -7.15
C SER A 139 -23.71 -2.51 -8.13
N PHE A 140 -23.68 -2.92 -9.40
CA PHE A 140 -24.35 -2.19 -10.48
C PHE A 140 -25.55 -2.95 -10.99
#